data_9267555642f00971dafce6f7123b6816
#
_entry.id   9267555642f00971dafce6f7123b6816
#
_cell.length_a   1.000
_cell.length_b   1.000
_cell.length_c   1.000
_cell.angle_alpha   90.00
_cell.angle_beta   90.00
_cell.angle_gamma   90.00
#
_symmetry.space_group_name_H-M   'P 1'
#
loop_
_entity.id
_entity.type
_entity.pdbx_description
1 polymer ?
#
loop_
_entity_poly.entity_id
_entity_poly.type
_entity_poly.pdbx_seq_one_letter_code
_entity_poly.pdbx_strand_id
1 'polypeptide(L)'
;MFLKLTPIALLLSVALSLHAGELLDRMVATVNTRVILQSDWDDEVRFEAFMSGRKPEDATVEQRKAALDRLIDQDLLREQMRMTDLKPAGADAIKKQIDDLKNEQLREHPGQSWAEMLSRYQLTEKVVEQHVAAELEQFQLVDLRFRPSIQVSVADVDKYYREQIIPRLPASDPLSLKEAGPKIREILIQERMNRVLNSWLETLRSQAQIQVLSADDSSDFQSPSKGTR
;
A
#
# COMPACT_ATOMS: atom_id res chain seq x y z
N MET A 1 -46.14 69.85 17.95
CA MET A 1 -45.19 69.00 18.70
C MET A 1 -45.37 67.59 18.20
N PHE A 2 -44.63 67.22 17.13
CA PHE A 2 -44.84 65.96 16.39
C PHE A 2 -43.76 64.96 16.78
N LEU A 3 -44.16 63.89 17.44
CA LEU A 3 -43.31 62.79 17.87
C LEU A 3 -43.11 61.84 16.66
N LYS A 4 -41.85 61.76 16.17
CA LYS A 4 -41.50 60.82 15.07
C LYS A 4 -41.23 59.45 15.66
N LEU A 5 -42.05 58.45 15.34
CA LEU A 5 -41.76 57.04 15.59
C LEU A 5 -40.85 56.54 14.48
N THR A 6 -39.66 56.07 14.83
CA THR A 6 -38.76 55.34 13.98
C THR A 6 -39.05 53.82 14.12
N PRO A 7 -39.25 53.05 13.04
CA PRO A 7 -39.38 51.62 13.15
C PRO A 7 -38.00 50.98 13.25
N ILE A 8 -37.79 50.21 14.33
CA ILE A 8 -36.65 49.33 14.51
C ILE A 8 -36.85 48.13 13.63
N ALA A 9 -36.07 48.02 12.53
CA ALA A 9 -35.96 46.84 11.71
C ALA A 9 -35.19 45.75 12.44
N LEU A 10 -35.89 44.76 12.95
CA LEU A 10 -35.30 43.54 13.55
C LEU A 10 -34.72 42.65 12.45
N LEU A 11 -33.39 42.71 12.24
CA LEU A 11 -32.65 41.81 11.34
C LEU A 11 -32.56 40.45 12.01
N LEU A 12 -33.44 39.55 11.62
CA LEU A 12 -33.42 38.13 11.99
C LEU A 12 -32.31 37.40 11.18
N SER A 13 -31.08 37.35 11.76
CA SER A 13 -29.97 36.61 11.21
C SER A 13 -30.26 35.11 11.37
N VAL A 14 -30.74 34.45 10.30
CA VAL A 14 -30.81 33.00 10.22
C VAL A 14 -29.39 32.46 10.05
N ALA A 15 -28.78 32.05 11.15
CA ALA A 15 -27.54 31.27 11.11
C ALA A 15 -27.86 29.90 10.46
N LEU A 16 -27.57 29.75 9.16
CA LEU A 16 -27.47 28.43 8.53
C LEU A 16 -26.28 27.71 9.16
N SER A 17 -26.56 26.87 10.15
CA SER A 17 -25.61 25.87 10.61
C SER A 17 -25.38 24.90 9.45
N LEU A 18 -24.30 25.12 8.67
CA LEU A 18 -23.73 24.12 7.80
C LEU A 18 -23.25 22.98 8.71
N HIS A 19 -24.11 21.98 8.89
CA HIS A 19 -23.66 20.69 9.36
C HIS A 19 -22.79 20.12 8.24
N ALA A 20 -21.48 20.32 8.30
CA ALA A 20 -20.53 19.46 7.63
C ALA A 20 -20.80 18.07 8.22
N GLY A 21 -21.56 17.25 7.49
CA GLY A 21 -21.74 15.86 7.86
C GLY A 21 -20.33 15.27 7.99
N GLU A 22 -19.99 14.81 9.18
CA GLU A 22 -18.78 14.06 9.42
C GLU A 22 -18.83 12.88 8.45
N LEU A 23 -17.98 12.89 7.43
CA LEU A 23 -17.90 11.83 6.45
C LEU A 23 -17.30 10.62 7.18
N LEU A 24 -18.18 9.80 7.77
CA LEU A 24 -17.76 8.55 8.41
C LEU A 24 -17.14 7.68 7.33
N ASP A 25 -15.84 7.40 7.49
CA ASP A 25 -15.12 6.54 6.58
C ASP A 25 -15.70 5.11 6.63
N ARG A 26 -15.98 4.56 5.46
CA ARG A 26 -16.67 3.28 5.36
C ARG A 26 -15.70 2.12 5.60
N MET A 27 -16.10 1.17 6.42
CA MET A 27 -15.39 -0.11 6.57
C MET A 27 -15.61 -0.96 5.32
N VAL A 28 -14.51 -1.45 4.71
CA VAL A 28 -14.54 -2.29 3.50
C VAL A 28 -14.11 -3.74 3.77
N ALA A 29 -13.29 -3.96 4.78
CA ALA A 29 -12.93 -5.30 5.22
C ALA A 29 -12.54 -5.31 6.69
N THR A 30 -12.56 -6.50 7.27
CA THR A 30 -11.94 -6.77 8.58
C THR A 30 -10.96 -7.93 8.46
N VAL A 31 -9.85 -7.83 9.18
CA VAL A 31 -8.82 -8.87 9.29
C VAL A 31 -8.56 -9.11 10.78
N ASN A 32 -9.05 -10.20 11.33
CA ASN A 32 -9.06 -10.46 12.78
C ASN A 32 -9.72 -9.28 13.54
N THR A 33 -8.94 -8.53 14.30
CA THR A 33 -9.42 -7.36 15.07
C THR A 33 -9.17 -6.02 14.38
N ARG A 34 -8.62 -6.01 13.16
CA ARG A 34 -8.33 -4.80 12.41
C ARG A 34 -9.41 -4.50 11.39
N VAL A 35 -9.57 -3.22 11.12
CA VAL A 35 -10.53 -2.69 10.14
C VAL A 35 -9.73 -2.06 9.01
N ILE A 36 -10.11 -2.33 7.78
CA ILE A 36 -9.65 -1.64 6.57
C ILE A 36 -10.75 -0.69 6.14
N LEU A 37 -10.41 0.57 6.02
CA LEU A 37 -11.34 1.64 5.63
C LEU A 37 -11.31 1.88 4.12
N GLN A 38 -12.36 2.53 3.63
CA GLN A 38 -12.43 2.93 2.21
C GLN A 38 -11.29 3.87 1.83
N SER A 39 -10.93 4.80 2.73
CA SER A 39 -9.80 5.70 2.51
C SER A 39 -8.48 4.94 2.36
N ASP A 40 -8.23 3.92 3.20
CA ASP A 40 -7.02 3.09 3.10
C ASP A 40 -6.97 2.39 1.75
N TRP A 41 -8.12 1.85 1.30
CA TRP A 41 -8.22 1.16 0.01
C TRP A 41 -8.01 2.12 -1.16
N ASP A 42 -8.61 3.29 -1.11
CA ASP A 42 -8.43 4.30 -2.17
C ASP A 42 -6.99 4.82 -2.21
N ASP A 43 -6.33 5.00 -1.07
CA ASP A 43 -4.93 5.38 -1.01
C ASP A 43 -4.00 4.30 -1.57
N GLU A 44 -4.26 3.01 -1.29
CA GLU A 44 -3.53 1.90 -1.91
C GLU A 44 -3.69 1.90 -3.43
N VAL A 45 -4.91 2.05 -3.95
CA VAL A 45 -5.18 2.13 -5.41
C VAL A 45 -4.45 3.32 -6.04
N ARG A 46 -4.45 4.48 -5.38
CA ARG A 46 -3.73 5.67 -5.86
C ARG A 46 -2.22 5.47 -5.86
N PHE A 47 -1.69 4.88 -4.80
CA PHE A 47 -0.27 4.59 -4.70
C PHE A 47 0.21 3.62 -5.79
N GLU A 48 -0.54 2.56 -6.04
CA GLU A 48 -0.24 1.63 -7.13
C GLU A 48 -0.35 2.27 -8.53
N ALA A 49 -1.35 3.12 -8.72
CA ALA A 49 -1.49 3.87 -9.95
C ALA A 49 -0.28 4.80 -10.16
N PHE A 50 0.17 5.47 -9.10
CA PHE A 50 1.38 6.29 -9.08
C PHE A 50 2.62 5.47 -9.45
N MET A 51 2.85 4.33 -8.79
CA MET A 51 4.01 3.46 -9.05
C MET A 51 4.04 2.86 -10.47
N SER A 52 2.86 2.68 -11.08
CA SER A 52 2.73 2.13 -12.44
C SER A 52 2.53 3.17 -13.53
N GLY A 53 2.53 4.47 -13.20
CA GLY A 53 2.31 5.57 -14.14
C GLY A 53 0.91 5.60 -14.77
N ARG A 54 -0.07 4.88 -14.19
CA ARG A 54 -1.47 4.84 -14.65
C ARG A 54 -2.30 5.90 -13.93
N LYS A 55 -3.45 6.25 -14.48
CA LYS A 55 -4.38 7.12 -13.77
C LYS A 55 -5.17 6.31 -12.74
N PRO A 56 -5.40 6.84 -11.52
CA PRO A 56 -6.17 6.12 -10.49
C PRO A 56 -7.60 5.79 -10.93
N GLU A 57 -8.25 6.67 -11.71
CA GLU A 57 -9.60 6.51 -12.23
C GLU A 57 -9.74 5.38 -13.27
N ASP A 58 -8.63 4.98 -13.90
CA ASP A 58 -8.58 3.88 -14.87
C ASP A 58 -8.39 2.50 -14.19
N ALA A 59 -8.34 2.46 -12.86
CA ALA A 59 -8.17 1.21 -12.13
C ALA A 59 -9.38 0.26 -12.35
N THR A 60 -9.10 -0.93 -12.90
CA THR A 60 -10.14 -1.95 -13.11
C THR A 60 -10.62 -2.55 -11.78
N VAL A 61 -11.74 -3.26 -11.84
CA VAL A 61 -12.28 -3.98 -10.66
C VAL A 61 -11.25 -4.96 -10.10
N GLU A 62 -10.55 -5.68 -10.97
CA GLU A 62 -9.51 -6.65 -10.59
C GLU A 62 -8.33 -5.96 -9.91
N GLN A 63 -7.92 -4.78 -10.39
CA GLN A 63 -6.84 -3.99 -9.79
C GLN A 63 -7.25 -3.45 -8.42
N ARG A 64 -8.46 -2.93 -8.29
CA ARG A 64 -9.00 -2.49 -6.99
C ARG A 64 -9.08 -3.67 -6.01
N LYS A 65 -9.55 -4.84 -6.46
CA LYS A 65 -9.56 -6.04 -5.65
C LYS A 65 -8.15 -6.45 -5.22
N ALA A 66 -7.18 -6.44 -6.13
CA ALA A 66 -5.79 -6.75 -5.82
C ALA A 66 -5.20 -5.76 -4.78
N ALA A 67 -5.57 -4.49 -4.84
CA ALA A 67 -5.18 -3.50 -3.82
C ALA A 67 -5.76 -3.84 -2.44
N LEU A 68 -7.04 -4.24 -2.37
CA LEU A 68 -7.64 -4.70 -1.11
C LEU A 68 -6.97 -5.98 -0.58
N ASP A 69 -6.69 -6.94 -1.46
CA ASP A 69 -5.98 -8.17 -1.11
C ASP A 69 -4.59 -7.87 -0.52
N ARG A 70 -3.88 -6.85 -1.04
CA ARG A 70 -2.59 -6.40 -0.47
C ARG A 70 -2.75 -5.79 0.91
N LEU A 71 -3.75 -4.95 1.15
CA LEU A 71 -4.01 -4.39 2.48
C LEU A 71 -4.30 -5.49 3.51
N ILE A 72 -5.04 -6.52 3.11
CA ILE A 72 -5.29 -7.71 3.94
C ILE A 72 -3.97 -8.41 4.27
N ASP A 73 -3.11 -8.67 3.28
CA ASP A 73 -1.81 -9.29 3.49
C ASP A 73 -0.89 -8.44 4.36
N GLN A 74 -0.88 -7.13 4.16
CA GLN A 74 -0.13 -6.19 5.00
C GLN A 74 -0.58 -6.25 6.46
N ASP A 75 -1.88 -6.35 6.73
CA ASP A 75 -2.39 -6.45 8.10
C ASP A 75 -2.02 -7.78 8.76
N LEU A 76 -2.06 -8.89 8.00
CA LEU A 76 -1.59 -10.20 8.48
C LEU A 76 -0.08 -10.17 8.81
N LEU A 77 0.75 -9.59 7.93
CA LEU A 77 2.18 -9.46 8.18
C LEU A 77 2.48 -8.53 9.35
N ARG A 78 1.75 -7.42 9.50
CA ARG A 78 1.87 -6.50 10.63
C ARG A 78 1.54 -7.18 11.97
N GLU A 79 0.58 -8.11 11.98
CA GLU A 79 0.31 -8.93 13.16
C GLU A 79 1.51 -9.83 13.50
N GLN A 80 2.13 -10.46 12.50
CA GLN A 80 3.34 -11.28 12.70
C GLN A 80 4.52 -10.45 13.19
N MET A 81 4.71 -9.23 12.68
CA MET A 81 5.77 -8.32 13.15
C MET A 81 5.62 -8.01 14.65
N ARG A 82 4.40 -7.74 15.10
CA ARG A 82 4.13 -7.50 16.53
C ARG A 82 4.47 -8.70 17.43
N MET A 83 4.34 -9.91 16.90
CA MET A 83 4.67 -11.16 17.64
C MET A 83 6.17 -11.45 17.67
N THR A 84 6.97 -10.85 16.78
CA THR A 84 8.41 -11.14 16.63
C THR A 84 9.33 -10.11 17.27
N ASP A 85 8.79 -9.10 17.96
CA ASP A 85 9.57 -7.97 18.53
C ASP A 85 10.46 -7.27 17.47
N LEU A 86 10.00 -7.25 16.22
CA LEU A 86 10.70 -6.59 15.13
C LEU A 86 10.64 -5.07 15.36
N LYS A 87 11.79 -4.42 15.30
CA LYS A 87 11.85 -2.95 15.42
C LYS A 87 11.27 -2.30 14.16
N PRO A 88 10.55 -1.19 14.30
CA PRO A 88 10.10 -0.41 13.15
C PRO A 88 11.27 -0.01 12.25
N ALA A 89 10.99 0.20 10.97
CA ALA A 89 11.97 0.70 10.02
C ALA A 89 12.57 2.03 10.50
N GLY A 90 13.90 2.15 10.44
CA GLY A 90 14.60 3.36 10.87
C GLY A 90 14.25 4.57 9.98
N ALA A 91 14.08 5.75 10.58
CA ALA A 91 13.74 6.98 9.87
C ALA A 91 14.71 7.30 8.71
N ASP A 92 16.01 7.04 8.89
CA ASP A 92 17.01 7.26 7.84
C ASP A 92 16.84 6.30 6.65
N ALA A 93 16.45 5.05 6.90
CA ALA A 93 16.18 4.08 5.85
C ALA A 93 14.92 4.45 5.06
N ILE A 94 13.87 4.86 5.75
CA ILE A 94 12.62 5.36 5.14
C ILE A 94 12.92 6.58 4.28
N LYS A 95 13.63 7.57 4.84
CA LYS A 95 14.00 8.79 4.13
C LYS A 95 14.81 8.48 2.87
N LYS A 96 15.81 7.60 2.99
CA LYS A 96 16.63 7.20 1.85
C LYS A 96 15.78 6.57 0.75
N GLN A 97 14.88 5.66 1.08
CA GLN A 97 14.01 5.00 0.11
C GLN A 97 13.06 5.99 -0.58
N ILE A 98 12.54 6.99 0.17
CA ILE A 98 11.73 8.07 -0.41
C ILE A 98 12.57 8.94 -1.35
N ASP A 99 13.80 9.30 -0.96
CA ASP A 99 14.69 10.09 -1.81
C ASP A 99 15.06 9.33 -3.10
N ASP A 100 15.30 8.01 -3.01
CA ASP A 100 15.57 7.14 -4.17
C ASP A 100 14.34 7.09 -5.11
N LEU A 101 13.14 6.84 -4.56
CA LEU A 101 11.88 6.85 -5.31
C LEU A 101 11.63 8.20 -6.01
N LYS A 102 11.81 9.29 -5.27
CA LYS A 102 11.64 10.64 -5.81
C LYS A 102 12.61 10.92 -6.97
N ASN A 103 13.87 10.53 -6.82
CA ASN A 103 14.87 10.71 -7.85
C ASN A 103 14.57 9.88 -9.11
N GLU A 104 14.03 8.68 -8.95
CA GLU A 104 13.60 7.81 -10.04
C GLU A 104 12.42 8.43 -10.80
N GLN A 105 11.38 8.83 -10.09
CA GLN A 105 10.19 9.44 -10.67
C GLN A 105 10.51 10.76 -11.41
N LEU A 106 11.39 11.61 -10.84
CA LEU A 106 11.80 12.86 -11.48
C LEU A 106 12.65 12.62 -12.73
N ARG A 107 13.41 11.53 -12.81
CA ARG A 107 14.15 11.16 -14.03
C ARG A 107 13.23 10.69 -15.15
N GLU A 108 12.18 9.95 -14.80
CA GLU A 108 11.21 9.43 -15.76
C GLU A 108 10.24 10.52 -16.26
N HIS A 109 10.04 11.56 -15.46
CA HIS A 109 9.11 12.67 -15.76
C HIS A 109 9.82 14.03 -15.71
N PRO A 110 10.70 14.33 -16.67
CA PRO A 110 11.45 15.58 -16.68
C PRO A 110 10.52 16.80 -16.79
N GLY A 111 10.77 17.80 -15.92
CA GLY A 111 9.99 19.04 -15.88
C GLY A 111 8.78 19.02 -14.95
N GLN A 112 8.52 17.92 -14.26
CA GLN A 112 7.52 17.87 -13.20
C GLN A 112 8.20 17.98 -11.82
N SER A 113 7.52 18.61 -10.88
CA SER A 113 7.94 18.58 -9.47
C SER A 113 7.32 17.40 -8.74
N TRP A 114 7.97 16.97 -7.67
CA TRP A 114 7.44 15.91 -6.80
C TRP A 114 6.03 16.22 -6.27
N ALA A 115 5.81 17.44 -5.81
CA ALA A 115 4.52 17.88 -5.30
C ALA A 115 3.40 17.83 -6.36
N GLU A 116 3.71 18.23 -7.61
CA GLU A 116 2.76 18.13 -8.72
C GLU A 116 2.42 16.68 -9.06
N MET A 117 3.44 15.79 -9.03
CA MET A 117 3.21 14.35 -9.25
C MET A 117 2.30 13.78 -8.18
N LEU A 118 2.58 13.97 -6.89
CA LEU A 118 1.74 13.49 -5.81
C LEU A 118 0.32 14.07 -5.90
N SER A 119 0.18 15.38 -6.17
CA SER A 119 -1.12 16.03 -6.31
C SER A 119 -1.98 15.42 -7.43
N ARG A 120 -1.35 15.05 -8.56
CA ARG A 120 -2.05 14.38 -9.67
C ARG A 120 -2.69 13.07 -9.26
N TYR A 121 -2.05 12.33 -8.36
CA TYR A 121 -2.56 11.06 -7.83
C TYR A 121 -3.33 11.23 -6.52
N GLN A 122 -3.57 12.47 -6.08
CA GLN A 122 -4.22 12.78 -4.79
C GLN A 122 -3.51 12.10 -3.61
N LEU A 123 -2.20 11.95 -3.70
CA LEU A 123 -1.34 11.42 -2.64
C LEU A 123 -0.72 12.55 -1.83
N THR A 124 -0.42 12.26 -0.58
CA THR A 124 0.39 13.12 0.30
C THR A 124 1.74 12.47 0.55
N GLU A 125 2.75 13.27 0.91
CA GLU A 125 4.06 12.72 1.31
C GLU A 125 3.92 11.74 2.49
N LYS A 126 2.99 12.01 3.40
CA LYS A 126 2.71 11.13 4.54
C LYS A 126 2.21 9.75 4.08
N VAL A 127 1.34 9.67 3.08
CA VAL A 127 0.85 8.39 2.53
C VAL A 127 2.01 7.63 1.91
N VAL A 128 2.86 8.29 1.11
CA VAL A 128 4.05 7.66 0.52
C VAL A 128 5.01 7.17 1.62
N GLU A 129 5.24 7.96 2.67
CA GLU A 129 6.07 7.56 3.81
C GLU A 129 5.52 6.32 4.51
N GLN A 130 4.21 6.25 4.72
CA GLN A 130 3.55 5.09 5.32
C GLN A 130 3.71 3.83 4.47
N HIS A 131 3.56 3.93 3.14
CA HIS A 131 3.78 2.80 2.23
C HIS A 131 5.23 2.33 2.24
N VAL A 132 6.18 3.26 2.13
CA VAL A 132 7.62 2.94 2.18
C VAL A 132 8.02 2.31 3.52
N ALA A 133 7.51 2.83 4.63
CA ALA A 133 7.78 2.26 5.94
C ALA A 133 7.22 0.83 6.06
N ALA A 134 5.97 0.61 5.62
CA ALA A 134 5.35 -0.71 5.64
C ALA A 134 6.11 -1.72 4.76
N GLU A 135 6.56 -1.30 3.57
CA GLU A 135 7.34 -2.14 2.65
C GLU A 135 8.68 -2.54 3.27
N LEU A 136 9.41 -1.60 3.87
CA LEU A 136 10.68 -1.87 4.55
C LEU A 136 10.51 -2.82 5.73
N GLU A 137 9.47 -2.64 6.54
CA GLU A 137 9.17 -3.50 7.68
C GLU A 137 8.79 -4.92 7.23
N GLN A 138 7.97 -5.04 6.19
CA GLN A 138 7.63 -6.34 5.60
C GLN A 138 8.88 -7.05 5.05
N PHE A 139 9.72 -6.31 4.34
CA PHE A 139 10.99 -6.86 3.83
C PHE A 139 11.86 -7.37 4.97
N GLN A 140 12.02 -6.61 6.07
CA GLN A 140 12.79 -7.02 7.23
C GLN A 140 12.22 -8.30 7.87
N LEU A 141 10.90 -8.39 8.02
CA LEU A 141 10.25 -9.59 8.57
C LEU A 141 10.50 -10.83 7.70
N VAL A 142 10.32 -10.68 6.39
CA VAL A 142 10.48 -11.77 5.40
C VAL A 142 11.95 -12.22 5.35
N ASP A 143 12.87 -11.27 5.33
CA ASP A 143 14.32 -11.53 5.33
C ASP A 143 14.74 -12.26 6.61
N LEU A 144 14.36 -11.74 7.77
CA LEU A 144 14.65 -12.37 9.06
C LEU A 144 14.11 -13.80 9.15
N ARG A 145 12.89 -14.02 8.68
CA ARG A 145 12.20 -15.30 8.81
C ARG A 145 12.72 -16.36 7.83
N PHE A 146 12.96 -15.99 6.59
CA PHE A 146 13.15 -16.96 5.51
C PHE A 146 14.55 -17.01 4.94
N ARG A 147 15.31 -15.91 4.90
CA ARG A 147 16.67 -15.90 4.31
C ARG A 147 17.60 -16.96 4.89
N PRO A 148 17.60 -17.25 6.21
CA PRO A 148 18.48 -18.29 6.77
C PRO A 148 18.19 -19.70 6.24
N SER A 149 16.96 -19.98 5.81
CA SER A 149 16.56 -21.29 5.28
C SER A 149 16.74 -21.43 3.76
N ILE A 150 16.98 -20.32 3.04
CA ILE A 150 17.12 -20.31 1.60
C ILE A 150 18.53 -20.64 1.17
N GLN A 151 18.69 -21.77 0.50
CA GLN A 151 19.97 -22.21 -0.04
C GLN A 151 19.92 -22.20 -1.57
N VAL A 152 20.94 -21.63 -2.20
CA VAL A 152 21.13 -21.63 -3.66
C VAL A 152 22.46 -22.31 -3.95
N SER A 153 22.41 -23.47 -4.62
CA SER A 153 23.59 -24.23 -5.00
C SER A 153 24.30 -23.63 -6.22
N VAL A 154 25.55 -24.04 -6.44
CA VAL A 154 26.29 -23.67 -7.66
C VAL A 154 25.57 -24.22 -8.91
N ALA A 155 25.00 -25.44 -8.81
CA ALA A 155 24.24 -26.05 -9.90
C ALA A 155 22.97 -25.25 -10.27
N ASP A 156 22.28 -24.65 -9.27
CA ASP A 156 21.13 -23.78 -9.54
C ASP A 156 21.55 -22.55 -10.34
N VAL A 157 22.68 -21.94 -9.95
CA VAL A 157 23.23 -20.75 -10.62
C VAL A 157 23.63 -21.07 -12.06
N ASP A 158 24.33 -22.19 -12.27
CA ASP A 158 24.76 -22.64 -13.59
C ASP A 158 23.57 -22.99 -14.49
N LYS A 159 22.55 -23.67 -13.94
CA LYS A 159 21.30 -23.96 -14.66
C LYS A 159 20.61 -22.67 -15.09
N TYR A 160 20.39 -21.71 -14.19
CA TYR A 160 19.76 -20.42 -14.50
C TYR A 160 20.55 -19.65 -15.56
N TYR A 161 21.88 -19.63 -15.45
CA TYR A 161 22.74 -18.97 -16.44
C TYR A 161 22.53 -19.54 -17.85
N ARG A 162 22.55 -20.89 -17.98
CA ARG A 162 22.38 -21.56 -19.27
C ARG A 162 20.96 -21.38 -19.85
N GLU A 163 19.94 -21.46 -19.02
CA GLU A 163 18.56 -21.45 -19.47
C GLU A 163 17.97 -20.05 -19.65
N GLN A 164 18.41 -19.08 -18.85
CA GLN A 164 17.79 -17.75 -18.80
C GLN A 164 18.70 -16.64 -19.30
N ILE A 165 20.03 -16.77 -19.16
CA ILE A 165 20.96 -15.69 -19.50
C ILE A 165 21.53 -15.90 -20.91
N ILE A 166 22.13 -17.06 -21.19
CA ILE A 166 22.77 -17.32 -22.50
C ILE A 166 21.84 -17.05 -23.70
N PRO A 167 20.56 -17.47 -23.71
CA PRO A 167 19.70 -17.24 -24.87
C PRO A 167 19.37 -15.77 -25.14
N ARG A 168 19.62 -14.90 -24.16
CA ARG A 168 19.32 -13.46 -24.24
C ARG A 168 20.55 -12.58 -24.48
N LEU A 169 21.74 -13.19 -24.42
CA LEU A 169 22.97 -12.47 -24.62
C LEU A 169 23.28 -12.29 -26.11
N PRO A 170 23.73 -11.09 -26.54
CA PRO A 170 24.27 -10.92 -27.88
C PRO A 170 25.56 -11.75 -28.03
N ALA A 171 25.72 -12.36 -29.19
CA ALA A 171 26.90 -13.20 -29.49
C ALA A 171 28.24 -12.43 -29.40
N SER A 172 28.20 -11.08 -29.47
CA SER A 172 29.36 -10.20 -29.43
C SER A 172 29.85 -9.85 -28.02
N ASP A 173 29.04 -10.12 -26.97
CA ASP A 173 29.41 -9.77 -25.59
C ASP A 173 28.89 -10.84 -24.61
N PRO A 174 29.58 -11.99 -24.50
CA PRO A 174 29.19 -13.05 -23.59
C PRO A 174 29.54 -12.68 -22.15
N LEU A 175 28.55 -12.26 -21.37
CA LEU A 175 28.70 -12.13 -19.91
C LEU A 175 29.03 -13.50 -19.32
N SER A 176 30.21 -13.67 -18.71
CA SER A 176 30.65 -14.96 -18.18
C SER A 176 29.83 -15.39 -16.94
N LEU A 177 29.72 -16.72 -16.69
CA LEU A 177 29.11 -17.25 -15.48
C LEU A 177 29.75 -16.70 -14.19
N LYS A 178 31.06 -16.44 -14.23
CA LYS A 178 31.78 -15.88 -13.07
C LYS A 178 31.29 -14.46 -12.73
N GLU A 179 31.04 -13.66 -13.73
CA GLU A 179 30.55 -12.26 -13.58
C GLU A 179 29.06 -12.23 -13.24
N ALA A 180 28.25 -13.07 -13.90
CA ALA A 180 26.79 -13.13 -13.68
C ALA A 180 26.40 -13.86 -12.39
N GLY A 181 27.23 -14.81 -11.92
CA GLY A 181 26.93 -15.73 -10.84
C GLY A 181 26.43 -15.09 -9.54
N PRO A 182 27.10 -14.05 -9.00
CA PRO A 182 26.62 -13.38 -7.80
C PRO A 182 25.23 -12.79 -7.94
N LYS A 183 24.94 -12.16 -9.07
CA LYS A 183 23.63 -11.55 -9.35
C LYS A 183 22.55 -12.62 -9.56
N ILE A 184 22.86 -13.70 -10.28
CA ILE A 184 21.96 -14.85 -10.45
C ILE A 184 21.62 -15.46 -9.09
N ARG A 185 22.61 -15.62 -8.20
CA ARG A 185 22.35 -16.14 -6.86
C ARG A 185 21.34 -15.29 -6.10
N GLU A 186 21.48 -13.95 -6.14
CA GLU A 186 20.55 -13.06 -5.46
C GLU A 186 19.14 -13.13 -6.09
N ILE A 187 19.03 -13.20 -7.42
CA ILE A 187 17.76 -13.43 -8.11
C ILE A 187 17.09 -14.72 -7.64
N LEU A 188 17.84 -15.83 -7.57
CA LEU A 188 17.32 -17.11 -7.13
C LEU A 188 16.91 -17.12 -5.65
N ILE A 189 17.65 -16.40 -4.79
CA ILE A 189 17.27 -16.20 -3.39
C ILE A 189 15.93 -15.46 -3.34
N GLN A 190 15.81 -14.35 -4.07
CA GLN A 190 14.59 -13.54 -4.09
C GLN A 190 13.38 -14.33 -4.63
N GLU A 191 13.54 -15.10 -5.70
CA GLU A 191 12.48 -15.96 -6.23
C GLU A 191 12.04 -17.03 -5.22
N ARG A 192 12.99 -17.61 -4.48
CA ARG A 192 12.67 -18.58 -3.42
C ARG A 192 11.98 -17.92 -2.24
N MET A 193 12.45 -16.74 -1.83
CA MET A 193 11.80 -15.95 -0.78
C MET A 193 10.36 -15.62 -1.15
N ASN A 194 10.10 -15.16 -2.36
CA ASN A 194 8.75 -14.83 -2.83
C ASN A 194 7.82 -16.04 -2.80
N ARG A 195 8.30 -17.23 -3.22
CA ARG A 195 7.51 -18.47 -3.14
C ARG A 195 7.14 -18.85 -1.70
N VAL A 196 8.11 -18.77 -0.79
CA VAL A 196 7.86 -19.11 0.64
C VAL A 196 6.92 -18.10 1.27
N LEU A 197 7.10 -16.80 0.94
CA LEU A 197 6.21 -15.74 1.39
C LEU A 197 4.77 -15.98 0.94
N ASN A 198 4.56 -16.25 -0.35
CA ASN A 198 3.22 -16.51 -0.87
C ASN A 198 2.55 -17.70 -0.17
N SER A 199 3.27 -18.82 -0.02
CA SER A 199 2.76 -19.97 0.71
C SER A 199 2.45 -19.67 2.18
N TRP A 200 3.26 -18.84 2.80
CA TRP A 200 3.01 -18.40 4.18
C TRP A 200 1.80 -17.47 4.28
N LEU A 201 1.64 -16.52 3.35
CA LEU A 201 0.46 -15.66 3.28
C LEU A 201 -0.84 -16.46 3.09
N GLU A 202 -0.82 -17.49 2.22
CA GLU A 202 -1.95 -18.42 2.08
C GLU A 202 -2.29 -19.10 3.41
N THR A 203 -1.26 -19.52 4.16
CA THR A 203 -1.44 -20.11 5.49
C THR A 203 -2.02 -19.11 6.48
N LEU A 204 -1.48 -17.87 6.53
CA LEU A 204 -1.99 -16.83 7.41
C LEU A 204 -3.45 -16.47 7.08
N ARG A 205 -3.79 -16.34 5.80
CA ARG A 205 -5.17 -16.10 5.34
C ARG A 205 -6.12 -17.21 5.78
N SER A 206 -5.70 -18.47 5.68
CA SER A 206 -6.54 -19.62 6.10
C SER A 206 -6.80 -19.69 7.59
N GLN A 207 -5.94 -19.08 8.42
CA GLN A 207 -6.04 -19.04 9.86
C GLN A 207 -6.74 -17.78 10.40
N ALA A 208 -6.84 -16.74 9.58
CA ALA A 208 -7.40 -15.45 9.96
C ALA A 208 -8.92 -15.40 9.75
N GLN A 209 -9.58 -14.55 10.53
CA GLN A 209 -10.97 -14.16 10.30
C GLN A 209 -10.97 -12.95 9.36
N ILE A 210 -11.23 -13.20 8.07
CA ILE A 210 -11.28 -12.17 7.03
C ILE A 210 -12.72 -12.02 6.56
N GLN A 211 -13.26 -10.80 6.62
CA GLN A 211 -14.57 -10.45 6.08
C GLN A 211 -14.41 -9.26 5.15
N VAL A 212 -14.80 -9.42 3.89
CA VAL A 212 -14.91 -8.33 2.92
C VAL A 212 -16.37 -7.91 2.88
N LEU A 213 -16.62 -6.64 3.16
CA LEU A 213 -17.98 -6.08 3.23
C LEU A 213 -18.40 -5.59 1.85
N SER A 214 -19.53 -6.07 1.38
CA SER A 214 -20.14 -5.53 0.15
C SER A 214 -20.75 -4.15 0.42
N ALA A 215 -20.99 -3.38 -0.65
CA ALA A 215 -21.64 -2.07 -0.50
C ALA A 215 -23.03 -2.15 0.16
N ASP A 216 -23.68 -3.33 0.08
CA ASP A 216 -25.01 -3.57 0.66
C ASP A 216 -24.95 -3.89 2.17
N ASP A 217 -23.85 -4.44 2.69
CA ASP A 217 -23.71 -4.80 4.11
C ASP A 217 -23.54 -3.57 5.03
N SER A 218 -23.23 -2.41 4.47
CA SER A 218 -23.01 -1.17 5.23
C SER A 218 -24.29 -0.49 5.72
N SER A 219 -25.48 -0.94 5.25
CA SER A 219 -26.77 -0.36 5.66
C SER A 219 -27.25 -0.83 7.04
N ASP A 220 -26.78 -1.97 7.52
CA ASP A 220 -27.25 -2.56 8.78
C ASP A 220 -26.58 -1.96 10.04
N PHE A 221 -25.49 -1.22 9.89
CA PHE A 221 -24.79 -0.60 11.03
C PHE A 221 -25.33 0.79 11.44
N GLN A 222 -26.33 1.34 10.75
CA GLN A 222 -26.86 2.70 11.01
C GLN A 222 -28.12 2.76 11.87
N SER A 223 -28.51 1.71 12.55
CA SER A 223 -29.68 1.79 13.46
C SER A 223 -29.31 1.47 14.90
N PRO A 224 -29.07 2.46 15.79
CA PRO A 224 -29.26 2.23 17.19
C PRO A 224 -30.76 1.98 17.41
N SER A 225 -31.10 0.78 17.83
CA SER A 225 -32.47 0.42 18.21
C SER A 225 -33.05 1.47 19.15
N LYS A 226 -34.03 2.25 18.71
CA LYS A 226 -34.88 3.01 19.60
C LYS A 226 -35.59 2.01 20.51
N GLY A 227 -35.14 1.93 21.75
CA GLY A 227 -35.80 1.21 22.80
C GLY A 227 -37.24 1.69 22.90
N THR A 228 -38.14 0.79 22.63
CA THR A 228 -39.59 0.96 22.89
C THR A 228 -39.81 0.78 24.39
N ARG A 229 -40.39 1.75 24.94
CA ARG A 229 -41.00 1.68 26.26
C ARG A 229 -42.50 1.55 26.10
#